data_578e6af2b34fab798bd3298156f857fd
#
_entry.id   578e6af2b34fab798bd3298156f857fd
#
_cell.length_a   1.000
_cell.length_b   1.000
_cell.length_c   1.000
_cell.angle_alpha   90.00
_cell.angle_beta   90.00
_cell.angle_gamma   90.00
#
_symmetry.space_group_name_H-M   'P 1'
#
loop_
_entity.id
_entity.type
_entity.pdbx_description
1 polymer ?
#
loop_
_entity_poly.entity_id
_entity_poly.type
_entity_poly.pdbx_seq_one_letter_code
_entity_poly.pdbx_strand_id
1 'polypeptide(L)'
;MGCHTGSHLHWITLLAIASYVSLGNTGCSRTQYRIQADEDAYNVISERNTDPRWRAADYDIDMDPRSRFFDPHDPDRSPMPLDDPTSQQYMREVNGMAGWEHWNDNGQRPDLENPIWKKTLGEYAELTESGELILDIDSSVQLAYVHSPTHQDQLETLYLSALDVTAERFRLDTQYYGGFSTAFSHNGSLNPASLSYDSVSGKYVVSGPSEGVESNRLTVGSSSANPTLRVERSLATAGQLLAGFANSFVFEFSGGDATLSSSLANFVFVQPLLRGAGRDIALEELTRDERALLGNLRAYGQFRQGFYTQVAIGESGVSGPQRGGQSTFIQVASGAGGIGGYIGLLQDLQQLRNSQDNL
;
A
#
# COMPACT_ATOMS: atom_id res chain seq x y z
N MET A 1 -13.48 63.45 -11.28
CA MET A 1 -12.42 62.61 -10.74
C MET A 1 -13.07 61.34 -10.23
N GLY A 2 -13.15 60.33 -11.09
CA GLY A 2 -13.78 59.05 -10.74
C GLY A 2 -12.73 58.02 -10.33
N CYS A 3 -12.87 57.47 -9.20
CA CYS A 3 -11.91 56.59 -8.54
C CYS A 3 -11.93 55.17 -9.15
N HIS A 4 -10.84 54.78 -9.80
CA HIS A 4 -10.57 53.44 -10.37
C HIS A 4 -10.10 52.44 -9.30
N THR A 5 -10.79 52.27 -8.18
CA THR A 5 -10.36 51.37 -7.12
C THR A 5 -10.94 49.93 -7.22
N GLY A 6 -11.86 49.65 -8.14
CA GLY A 6 -12.47 48.33 -8.29
C GLY A 6 -11.66 47.28 -8.98
N SER A 7 -10.74 47.66 -9.87
CA SER A 7 -10.01 46.72 -10.72
C SER A 7 -8.91 45.94 -9.96
N HIS A 8 -8.26 46.54 -8.98
CA HIS A 8 -7.16 45.90 -8.26
C HIS A 8 -7.64 44.81 -7.28
N LEU A 9 -8.81 44.93 -6.75
CA LEU A 9 -9.38 43.94 -5.81
C LEU A 9 -9.71 42.63 -6.52
N HIS A 10 -10.20 42.67 -7.76
CA HIS A 10 -10.46 41.47 -8.57
C HIS A 10 -9.18 40.73 -8.96
N TRP A 11 -8.10 41.47 -9.26
CA TRP A 11 -6.81 40.85 -9.58
C TRP A 11 -6.17 40.19 -8.37
N ILE A 12 -6.29 40.76 -7.18
CA ILE A 12 -5.78 40.19 -5.93
C ILE A 12 -6.56 38.92 -5.57
N THR A 13 -7.89 38.90 -5.73
CA THR A 13 -8.70 37.70 -5.49
C THR A 13 -8.42 36.60 -6.50
N LEU A 14 -8.23 36.91 -7.78
CA LEU A 14 -7.84 35.95 -8.81
C LEU A 14 -6.44 35.37 -8.57
N LEU A 15 -5.49 36.19 -8.14
CA LEU A 15 -4.14 35.74 -7.78
C LEU A 15 -4.16 34.86 -6.52
N ALA A 16 -4.97 35.18 -5.52
CA ALA A 16 -5.13 34.37 -4.32
C ALA A 16 -5.78 33.02 -4.63
N ILE A 17 -6.80 32.99 -5.50
CA ILE A 17 -7.43 31.75 -5.97
C ILE A 17 -6.45 30.92 -6.81
N ALA A 18 -5.71 31.54 -7.73
CA ALA A 18 -4.70 30.84 -8.53
C ALA A 18 -3.56 30.26 -7.66
N SER A 19 -3.13 31.00 -6.64
CA SER A 19 -2.15 30.50 -5.66
C SER A 19 -2.69 29.35 -4.82
N TYR A 20 -3.95 29.40 -4.43
CA TYR A 20 -4.60 28.32 -3.68
C TYR A 20 -4.78 27.05 -4.53
N VAL A 21 -5.14 27.21 -5.80
CA VAL A 21 -5.26 26.11 -6.76
C VAL A 21 -3.89 25.49 -7.08
N SER A 22 -2.83 26.29 -7.17
CA SER A 22 -1.49 25.77 -7.43
C SER A 22 -0.88 25.05 -6.21
N LEU A 23 -1.18 25.48 -4.99
CA LEU A 23 -0.80 24.78 -3.77
C LEU A 23 -1.58 23.48 -3.56
N GLY A 24 -2.81 23.38 -4.06
CA GLY A 24 -3.61 22.15 -4.01
C GLY A 24 -3.18 21.06 -4.98
N ASN A 25 -2.37 21.37 -5.99
CA ASN A 25 -1.87 20.40 -6.95
C ASN A 25 -0.54 19.73 -6.55
N THR A 26 0.08 20.12 -5.44
CA THR A 26 1.17 19.38 -4.83
C THR A 26 0.62 18.23 -4.02
N GLY A 27 -0.10 17.33 -4.66
CA GLY A 27 -0.45 16.04 -4.06
C GLY A 27 0.86 15.30 -3.74
N CYS A 28 0.96 14.70 -2.55
CA CYS A 28 2.09 13.88 -2.20
C CYS A 28 2.24 12.77 -3.26
N SER A 29 3.45 12.62 -3.79
CA SER A 29 3.72 11.58 -4.78
C SER A 29 3.65 10.20 -4.10
N ARG A 30 3.38 9.15 -4.88
CA ARG A 30 3.42 7.76 -4.39
C ARG A 30 4.77 7.45 -3.72
N THR A 31 5.87 7.89 -4.33
CA THR A 31 7.23 7.73 -3.81
C THR A 31 7.38 8.35 -2.43
N GLN A 32 6.84 9.54 -2.20
CA GLN A 32 6.92 10.20 -0.90
C GLN A 32 6.17 9.41 0.20
N TYR A 33 4.98 8.88 -0.13
CA TYR A 33 4.24 8.04 0.82
C TYR A 33 4.95 6.73 1.13
N ARG A 34 5.61 6.13 0.13
CA ARG A 34 6.41 4.93 0.34
C ARG A 34 7.57 5.20 1.29
N ILE A 35 8.36 6.24 1.01
CA ILE A 35 9.50 6.63 1.86
C ILE A 35 9.04 6.89 3.31
N GLN A 36 7.91 7.59 3.48
CA GLN A 36 7.37 7.84 4.81
C GLN A 36 6.94 6.54 5.50
N ALA A 37 6.29 5.62 4.79
CA ALA A 37 5.89 4.34 5.34
C ALA A 37 7.10 3.48 5.73
N ASP A 38 8.17 3.51 4.93
CA ASP A 38 9.43 2.84 5.22
C ASP A 38 10.07 3.41 6.49
N GLU A 39 10.18 4.74 6.60
CA GLU A 39 10.72 5.40 7.80
C GLU A 39 9.91 5.04 9.06
N ASP A 40 8.58 5.08 8.99
CA ASP A 40 7.71 4.74 10.10
C ASP A 40 7.87 3.27 10.51
N ALA A 41 7.92 2.34 9.55
CA ALA A 41 8.09 0.92 9.81
C ALA A 41 9.47 0.63 10.42
N TYR A 42 10.54 1.17 9.85
CA TYR A 42 11.90 1.00 10.39
C TYR A 42 12.07 1.59 11.79
N ASN A 43 11.44 2.74 12.06
CA ASN A 43 11.44 3.33 13.41
C ASN A 43 10.76 2.40 14.42
N VAL A 44 9.60 1.85 14.09
CA VAL A 44 8.87 0.92 14.95
C VAL A 44 9.65 -0.37 15.18
N ILE A 45 10.32 -0.91 14.16
CA ILE A 45 11.22 -2.07 14.30
C ILE A 45 12.39 -1.71 15.22
N SER A 46 13.05 -0.58 15.00
CA SER A 46 14.21 -0.16 15.78
C SER A 46 13.89 0.06 17.26
N GLU A 47 12.72 0.62 17.58
CA GLU A 47 12.22 0.78 18.95
C GLU A 47 12.15 -0.56 19.71
N ARG A 48 11.86 -1.65 19.02
CA ARG A 48 11.68 -2.99 19.61
C ARG A 48 12.90 -3.90 19.45
N ASN A 49 13.83 -3.55 18.56
CA ASN A 49 15.01 -4.34 18.19
C ASN A 49 16.19 -4.09 19.14
N THR A 50 15.94 -4.11 20.44
CA THR A 50 16.93 -3.73 21.45
C THR A 50 17.67 -4.91 22.09
N ASP A 51 17.08 -6.09 22.12
CA ASP A 51 17.63 -7.26 22.80
C ASP A 51 18.69 -7.95 21.93
N PRO A 52 19.96 -8.09 22.42
CA PRO A 52 21.06 -8.65 21.63
C PRO A 52 20.86 -10.10 21.20
N ARG A 53 19.94 -10.84 21.82
CA ARG A 53 19.69 -12.26 21.49
C ARG A 53 19.00 -12.46 20.15
N TRP A 54 18.17 -11.51 19.73
CA TRP A 54 17.44 -11.56 18.45
C TRP A 54 17.57 -10.29 17.62
N ARG A 55 18.41 -9.38 18.05
CA ARG A 55 18.65 -8.13 17.33
C ARG A 55 19.01 -8.40 15.88
N ALA A 56 18.24 -7.83 14.97
CA ALA A 56 18.58 -7.71 13.57
C ALA A 56 19.43 -6.43 13.40
N ALA A 57 20.73 -6.60 13.22
CA ALA A 57 21.58 -5.48 12.81
C ALA A 57 21.30 -5.21 11.34
N ASP A 58 21.31 -3.94 10.93
CA ASP A 58 21.19 -3.50 9.56
C ASP A 58 19.95 -4.11 8.83
N TYR A 59 18.79 -4.00 9.51
CA TYR A 59 17.53 -4.50 8.96
C TYR A 59 17.07 -3.61 7.82
N ASP A 60 16.97 -4.19 6.65
CA ASP A 60 16.49 -3.57 5.42
C ASP A 60 15.74 -4.62 4.60
N ILE A 61 14.65 -4.22 3.94
CA ILE A 61 13.89 -5.07 3.02
C ILE A 61 14.34 -4.94 1.57
N ASP A 62 15.14 -3.93 1.27
CA ASP A 62 15.63 -3.74 -0.09
C ASP A 62 16.47 -4.95 -0.51
N MET A 63 16.13 -5.50 -1.66
CA MET A 63 16.84 -6.66 -2.18
C MET A 63 18.26 -6.27 -2.59
N ASP A 64 19.24 -7.07 -2.17
CA ASP A 64 20.65 -6.83 -2.52
C ASP A 64 20.79 -6.75 -4.05
N PRO A 65 21.40 -5.69 -4.60
CA PRO A 65 21.60 -5.54 -6.04
C PRO A 65 22.36 -6.69 -6.72
N ARG A 66 23.10 -7.49 -5.94
CA ARG A 66 23.80 -8.69 -6.40
C ARG A 66 22.92 -9.92 -6.49
N SER A 67 21.71 -9.85 -5.91
CA SER A 67 20.76 -10.97 -5.95
C SER A 67 20.35 -11.29 -7.39
N ARG A 68 20.20 -12.58 -7.69
CA ARG A 68 19.62 -13.04 -8.96
C ARG A 68 18.18 -12.58 -9.18
N PHE A 69 17.47 -12.28 -8.10
CA PHE A 69 16.09 -11.81 -8.12
C PHE A 69 15.94 -10.28 -8.03
N PHE A 70 17.06 -9.56 -7.94
CA PHE A 70 17.03 -8.10 -7.91
C PHE A 70 16.44 -7.53 -9.19
N ASP A 71 15.46 -6.67 -9.02
CA ASP A 71 14.90 -5.87 -10.12
C ASP A 71 15.55 -4.49 -10.12
N PRO A 72 16.31 -4.12 -11.17
CA PRO A 72 16.96 -2.82 -11.25
C PRO A 72 15.99 -1.66 -11.49
N HIS A 73 14.71 -1.94 -11.66
CA HIS A 73 13.71 -0.93 -11.92
C HIS A 73 13.07 -0.40 -10.65
N ASP A 74 12.80 0.91 -10.65
CA ASP A 74 12.15 1.58 -9.54
C ASP A 74 10.74 1.01 -9.31
N PRO A 75 10.43 0.47 -8.11
CA PRO A 75 9.11 -0.07 -7.78
C PRO A 75 8.00 0.99 -7.89
N ASP A 76 8.34 2.28 -7.83
CA ASP A 76 7.37 3.37 -8.00
C ASP A 76 6.98 3.63 -9.45
N ARG A 77 7.68 3.04 -10.40
CA ARG A 77 7.38 3.12 -11.84
C ARG A 77 6.35 2.11 -12.31
N SER A 78 5.50 1.65 -11.41
CA SER A 78 4.37 0.83 -11.85
C SER A 78 3.43 1.65 -12.78
N PRO A 79 2.65 1.05 -13.67
CA PRO A 79 1.95 -0.19 -13.39
C PRO A 79 2.49 -1.44 -14.10
N MET A 80 3.65 -1.38 -14.72
CA MET A 80 4.03 -2.49 -15.59
C MET A 80 5.07 -3.41 -14.96
N PRO A 81 4.69 -4.64 -14.61
CA PRO A 81 5.65 -5.69 -14.32
C PRO A 81 6.49 -5.93 -15.58
N LEU A 82 7.80 -5.84 -15.44
CA LEU A 82 8.74 -6.04 -16.54
C LEU A 82 8.74 -7.47 -17.06
N ASP A 83 8.37 -8.38 -16.22
CA ASP A 83 8.27 -9.81 -16.47
C ASP A 83 6.95 -10.24 -17.10
N ASP A 84 6.00 -9.30 -17.30
CA ASP A 84 4.74 -9.56 -18.01
C ASP A 84 4.69 -8.85 -19.38
N PRO A 85 5.24 -9.45 -20.44
CA PRO A 85 5.22 -8.88 -21.78
C PRO A 85 3.80 -8.75 -22.34
N THR A 86 2.85 -9.57 -21.87
CA THR A 86 1.46 -9.51 -22.28
C THR A 86 0.78 -8.27 -21.73
N SER A 87 0.99 -7.97 -20.45
CA SER A 87 0.50 -6.73 -19.83
C SER A 87 1.05 -5.50 -20.57
N GLN A 88 2.33 -5.48 -20.89
CA GLN A 88 2.95 -4.40 -21.63
C GLN A 88 2.34 -4.24 -23.03
N GLN A 89 2.07 -5.32 -23.74
CA GLN A 89 1.48 -5.29 -25.06
C GLN A 89 0.06 -4.73 -25.03
N TYR A 90 -0.77 -5.19 -24.10
CA TYR A 90 -2.14 -4.68 -23.97
C TYR A 90 -2.18 -3.22 -23.54
N MET A 91 -1.30 -2.79 -22.67
CA MET A 91 -1.23 -1.40 -22.25
C MET A 91 -0.77 -0.46 -23.38
N ARG A 92 0.02 -0.94 -24.33
CA ARG A 92 0.35 -0.17 -25.54
C ARG A 92 -0.86 0.18 -26.39
N GLU A 93 -1.83 -0.69 -26.43
CA GLU A 93 -3.06 -0.50 -27.19
C GLU A 93 -4.04 0.43 -26.48
N VAL A 94 -3.91 0.58 -25.17
CA VAL A 94 -4.74 1.50 -24.38
C VAL A 94 -4.23 2.94 -24.56
N ASN A 95 -5.00 3.71 -25.31
CA ASN A 95 -4.76 5.15 -25.55
C ASN A 95 -3.32 5.49 -26.02
N GLY A 96 -2.65 4.56 -26.71
CA GLY A 96 -1.29 4.73 -27.19
C GLY A 96 -0.27 5.05 -26.11
N MET A 97 -0.52 4.66 -24.87
CA MET A 97 0.30 4.99 -23.68
C MET A 97 0.36 6.51 -23.40
N ALA A 98 -0.65 7.25 -23.85
CA ALA A 98 -0.71 8.68 -23.65
C ALA A 98 -0.81 9.02 -22.15
N GLY A 99 -0.06 10.02 -21.73
CA GLY A 99 -0.13 10.57 -20.38
C GLY A 99 0.83 9.96 -19.36
N TRP A 100 1.62 8.94 -19.73
CA TRP A 100 2.69 8.44 -18.87
C TRP A 100 4.03 8.45 -19.59
N GLU A 101 4.92 9.30 -19.18
CA GLU A 101 6.21 9.54 -19.83
C GLU A 101 7.22 8.40 -19.65
N HIS A 102 7.01 7.54 -18.63
CA HIS A 102 7.93 6.45 -18.26
C HIS A 102 7.60 5.09 -18.87
N TRP A 103 6.64 5.01 -19.82
CA TRP A 103 6.21 3.75 -20.42
C TRP A 103 7.34 2.90 -21.01
N ASN A 104 8.37 3.55 -21.53
CA ASN A 104 9.48 2.88 -22.21
C ASN A 104 10.74 2.77 -21.35
N ASP A 105 10.75 3.32 -20.14
CA ASP A 105 11.95 3.32 -19.29
C ASP A 105 12.36 1.90 -18.87
N ASN A 106 11.39 1.04 -18.72
CA ASN A 106 11.60 -0.34 -18.29
C ASN A 106 12.01 -1.29 -19.42
N GLY A 107 11.73 -0.94 -20.67
CA GLY A 107 12.10 -1.74 -21.83
C GLY A 107 11.41 -3.12 -21.88
N GLN A 108 11.99 -4.03 -22.65
CA GLN A 108 11.64 -5.45 -22.63
C GLN A 108 12.68 -6.21 -21.81
N ARG A 109 12.23 -7.03 -20.88
CA ARG A 109 13.09 -7.88 -20.07
C ARG A 109 13.10 -9.30 -20.69
N PRO A 110 14.19 -9.70 -21.33
CA PRO A 110 14.28 -11.04 -21.91
C PRO A 110 14.49 -12.12 -20.84
N ASP A 111 15.10 -11.75 -19.70
CA ASP A 111 15.46 -12.66 -18.63
C ASP A 111 14.70 -12.31 -17.34
N LEU A 112 14.23 -13.34 -16.63
CA LEU A 112 13.60 -13.18 -15.32
C LEU A 112 14.63 -12.96 -14.19
N GLU A 113 15.88 -13.30 -14.45
CA GLU A 113 16.98 -13.13 -13.50
C GLU A 113 17.78 -11.86 -13.78
N ASN A 114 18.32 -11.26 -12.72
CA ASN A 114 19.27 -10.16 -12.84
C ASN A 114 20.52 -10.60 -13.62
N PRO A 115 20.81 -10.05 -14.79
CA PRO A 115 21.93 -10.51 -15.61
C PRO A 115 23.30 -10.26 -14.99
N ILE A 116 23.38 -9.43 -13.96
CA ILE A 116 24.64 -9.02 -13.31
C ILE A 116 25.05 -10.02 -12.23
N TRP A 117 24.11 -10.80 -11.65
CA TRP A 117 24.37 -11.64 -10.48
C TRP A 117 25.57 -12.59 -10.64
N LYS A 118 25.79 -13.15 -11.84
CA LYS A 118 26.93 -14.04 -12.12
C LYS A 118 28.27 -13.33 -12.02
N LYS A 119 28.31 -12.03 -12.36
CA LYS A 119 29.54 -11.24 -12.32
C LYS A 119 29.95 -10.87 -10.89
N THR A 120 28.99 -10.78 -10.00
CA THR A 120 29.22 -10.42 -8.59
C THR A 120 29.55 -11.63 -7.69
N LEU A 121 29.47 -12.86 -8.21
CA LEU A 121 29.79 -14.07 -7.45
C LEU A 121 31.19 -14.04 -6.85
N GLY A 122 32.18 -13.46 -7.56
CA GLY A 122 33.54 -13.33 -7.07
C GLY A 122 33.73 -12.36 -5.90
N GLU A 123 32.71 -11.62 -5.49
CA GLU A 123 32.79 -10.71 -4.34
C GLU A 123 32.68 -11.44 -2.99
N TYR A 124 32.04 -12.62 -2.97
CA TYR A 124 31.78 -13.40 -1.75
C TYR A 124 32.13 -14.88 -1.83
N ALA A 125 32.63 -15.32 -2.97
CA ALA A 125 33.16 -16.67 -3.11
C ALA A 125 34.38 -16.66 -4.04
N GLU A 126 35.34 -17.53 -3.78
CA GLU A 126 36.52 -17.66 -4.62
C GLU A 126 36.17 -18.35 -5.94
N LEU A 127 36.72 -17.84 -7.03
CA LEU A 127 36.59 -18.43 -8.36
C LEU A 127 37.95 -19.04 -8.77
N THR A 128 37.92 -20.23 -9.38
CA THR A 128 39.08 -20.80 -10.03
C THR A 128 39.47 -20.03 -11.29
N GLU A 129 40.65 -20.27 -11.83
CA GLU A 129 41.06 -19.72 -13.12
C GLU A 129 40.14 -20.14 -14.29
N SER A 130 39.43 -21.25 -14.13
CA SER A 130 38.43 -21.75 -15.07
C SER A 130 37.03 -21.11 -14.88
N GLY A 131 36.88 -20.25 -13.87
CA GLY A 131 35.60 -19.60 -13.57
C GLY A 131 34.62 -20.44 -12.75
N GLU A 132 35.08 -21.56 -12.18
CA GLU A 132 34.32 -22.42 -11.29
C GLU A 132 34.30 -21.83 -9.87
N LEU A 133 33.18 -21.95 -9.19
CA LEU A 133 32.98 -21.42 -7.84
C LEU A 133 33.55 -22.39 -6.79
N ILE A 134 34.44 -21.90 -5.93
CA ILE A 134 34.89 -22.65 -4.76
C ILE A 134 33.97 -22.31 -3.60
N LEU A 135 33.22 -23.31 -3.13
CA LEU A 135 32.27 -23.14 -2.02
C LEU A 135 32.86 -23.71 -0.73
N ASP A 136 32.87 -22.90 0.29
CA ASP A 136 32.96 -23.30 1.69
C ASP A 136 31.65 -23.05 2.42
N ILE A 137 31.57 -23.34 3.71
CA ILE A 137 30.33 -23.12 4.49
C ILE A 137 30.00 -21.64 4.55
N ASP A 138 30.98 -20.77 4.76
CA ASP A 138 30.76 -19.35 4.95
C ASP A 138 30.29 -18.68 3.65
N SER A 139 30.94 -18.98 2.54
CA SER A 139 30.53 -18.49 1.22
C SER A 139 29.14 -19.04 0.82
N SER A 140 28.85 -20.30 1.14
CA SER A 140 27.51 -20.88 0.90
C SER A 140 26.42 -20.17 1.68
N VAL A 141 26.68 -19.80 2.93
CA VAL A 141 25.73 -19.03 3.75
C VAL A 141 25.57 -17.61 3.23
N GLN A 142 26.63 -16.94 2.84
CA GLN A 142 26.56 -15.59 2.26
C GLN A 142 25.78 -15.60 0.93
N LEU A 143 26.03 -16.57 0.05
CA LEU A 143 25.26 -16.78 -1.17
C LEU A 143 23.77 -16.96 -0.87
N ALA A 144 23.47 -17.78 0.16
CA ALA A 144 22.10 -18.04 0.54
C ALA A 144 21.40 -16.75 1.06
N TYR A 145 22.06 -15.92 1.85
CA TYR A 145 21.51 -14.64 2.29
C TYR A 145 21.19 -13.70 1.13
N VAL A 146 22.04 -13.66 0.12
CA VAL A 146 21.87 -12.77 -1.05
C VAL A 146 20.82 -13.30 -2.04
N HIS A 147 20.76 -14.63 -2.23
CA HIS A 147 19.99 -15.24 -3.32
C HIS A 147 18.77 -16.04 -2.87
N SER A 148 18.45 -16.10 -1.58
CA SER A 148 17.31 -16.89 -1.09
C SER A 148 16.01 -16.07 -1.08
N PRO A 149 15.00 -16.46 -1.86
CA PRO A 149 13.67 -15.85 -1.77
C PRO A 149 13.06 -16.04 -0.38
N THR A 150 13.30 -17.21 0.24
CA THR A 150 12.75 -17.49 1.58
C THR A 150 13.30 -16.52 2.64
N HIS A 151 14.57 -16.13 2.54
CA HIS A 151 15.14 -15.13 3.45
C HIS A 151 14.49 -13.77 3.23
N GLN A 152 14.30 -13.36 1.99
CA GLN A 152 13.63 -12.12 1.62
C GLN A 152 12.17 -12.09 2.11
N ASP A 153 11.42 -13.17 1.90
CA ASP A 153 10.05 -13.29 2.38
C ASP A 153 9.92 -13.09 3.90
N GLN A 154 10.92 -13.55 4.68
CA GLN A 154 10.92 -13.37 6.12
C GLN A 154 11.24 -11.93 6.54
N LEU A 155 12.11 -11.24 5.82
CA LEU A 155 12.36 -9.81 5.98
C LEU A 155 11.07 -9.00 5.70
N GLU A 156 10.45 -9.26 4.57
CA GLU A 156 9.21 -8.57 4.16
C GLU A 156 8.05 -8.85 5.13
N THR A 157 7.92 -10.09 5.62
CA THR A 157 6.89 -10.43 6.61
C THR A 157 7.08 -9.65 7.92
N LEU A 158 8.31 -9.48 8.37
CA LEU A 158 8.60 -8.67 9.55
C LEU A 158 8.27 -7.18 9.30
N TYR A 159 8.65 -6.66 8.14
CA TYR A 159 8.32 -5.30 7.71
C TYR A 159 6.80 -5.07 7.67
N LEU A 160 6.06 -5.99 7.04
CA LEU A 160 4.60 -5.90 6.97
C LEU A 160 3.95 -5.91 8.36
N SER A 161 4.51 -6.65 9.32
CA SER A 161 4.00 -6.61 10.70
C SER A 161 4.28 -5.27 11.40
N ALA A 162 5.34 -4.57 11.03
CA ALA A 162 5.58 -3.20 11.50
C ALA A 162 4.62 -2.20 10.86
N LEU A 163 4.29 -2.37 9.57
CA LEU A 163 3.28 -1.55 8.91
C LEU A 163 1.90 -1.71 9.55
N ASP A 164 1.54 -2.90 10.04
CA ASP A 164 0.28 -3.10 10.77
C ASP A 164 0.24 -2.21 12.03
N VAL A 165 1.35 -2.12 12.78
CA VAL A 165 1.47 -1.22 13.93
C VAL A 165 1.37 0.26 13.52
N THR A 166 2.03 0.66 12.43
CA THR A 166 1.96 2.04 11.95
C THR A 166 0.55 2.41 11.50
N ALA A 167 -0.16 1.50 10.85
CA ALA A 167 -1.55 1.70 10.43
C ALA A 167 -2.48 1.90 11.63
N GLU A 168 -2.32 1.13 12.71
CA GLU A 168 -3.09 1.31 13.93
C GLU A 168 -2.74 2.62 14.67
N ARG A 169 -1.48 3.03 14.67
CA ARG A 169 -1.06 4.34 15.20
C ARG A 169 -1.70 5.48 14.38
N PHE A 170 -1.67 5.37 13.05
CA PHE A 170 -2.28 6.35 12.15
C PHE A 170 -3.80 6.49 12.36
N ARG A 171 -4.50 5.40 12.70
CA ARG A 171 -5.94 5.44 13.02
C ARG A 171 -6.28 6.36 14.20
N LEU A 172 -5.34 6.56 15.13
CA LEU A 172 -5.49 7.43 16.29
C LEU A 172 -5.09 8.87 16.02
N ASP A 173 -4.47 9.15 14.89
CA ASP A 173 -4.11 10.49 14.46
C ASP A 173 -5.28 11.24 13.84
N THR A 174 -5.09 12.55 13.72
CA THR A 174 -6.09 13.40 13.09
C THR A 174 -6.07 13.22 11.58
N GLN A 175 -7.18 12.75 11.03
CA GLN A 175 -7.35 12.53 9.60
C GLN A 175 -8.12 13.67 8.95
N TYR A 176 -7.64 14.14 7.82
CA TYR A 176 -8.24 15.22 7.06
C TYR A 176 -8.77 14.69 5.73
N TYR A 177 -10.00 15.02 5.43
CA TYR A 177 -10.65 14.66 4.17
C TYR A 177 -11.12 15.91 3.47
N GLY A 178 -10.82 16.03 2.19
CA GLY A 178 -11.34 17.06 1.30
C GLY A 178 -12.16 16.42 0.19
N GLY A 179 -13.32 16.98 -0.11
CA GLY A 179 -14.18 16.46 -1.17
C GLY A 179 -14.94 17.57 -1.87
N PHE A 180 -15.16 17.40 -3.17
CA PHE A 180 -15.92 18.32 -3.99
C PHE A 180 -16.69 17.52 -5.04
N SER A 181 -17.94 17.89 -5.28
CA SER A 181 -18.76 17.26 -6.29
C SER A 181 -19.48 18.29 -7.15
N THR A 182 -19.67 17.96 -8.40
CA THR A 182 -20.47 18.74 -9.32
C THR A 182 -21.47 17.81 -9.98
N ALA A 183 -22.73 18.15 -9.89
CA ALA A 183 -23.83 17.39 -10.48
C ALA A 183 -24.70 18.32 -11.34
N PHE A 184 -24.88 17.96 -12.59
CA PHE A 184 -25.83 18.60 -13.47
C PHE A 184 -27.06 17.68 -13.60
N SER A 185 -28.25 18.22 -13.33
CA SER A 185 -29.50 17.53 -13.50
C SER A 185 -30.40 18.28 -14.48
N HIS A 186 -30.90 17.54 -15.46
CA HIS A 186 -31.91 18.03 -16.41
C HIS A 186 -33.18 17.22 -16.22
N ASN A 187 -34.28 17.89 -15.92
CA ASN A 187 -35.60 17.29 -15.91
C ASN A 187 -36.39 17.86 -17.07
N GLY A 188 -36.81 17.00 -17.99
CA GLY A 188 -37.67 17.43 -19.08
C GLY A 188 -39.08 17.84 -18.63
N SER A 189 -39.83 18.45 -19.53
CA SER A 189 -41.17 18.96 -19.28
C SER A 189 -42.24 17.89 -19.06
N LEU A 190 -41.92 16.59 -19.21
CA LEU A 190 -42.87 15.51 -19.01
C LEU A 190 -42.55 14.71 -17.74
N ASN A 191 -43.51 14.73 -16.82
CA ASN A 191 -43.46 13.83 -15.66
C ASN A 191 -44.00 12.45 -16.08
N PRO A 192 -43.29 11.35 -15.80
CA PRO A 192 -43.77 10.01 -16.13
C PRO A 192 -45.05 9.67 -15.35
N ALA A 193 -45.85 8.79 -15.92
CA ALA A 193 -47.04 8.28 -15.22
C ALA A 193 -46.58 7.55 -13.93
N SER A 194 -47.28 7.84 -12.84
CA SER A 194 -47.03 7.24 -11.53
C SER A 194 -48.26 6.46 -11.04
N LEU A 195 -48.00 5.36 -10.36
CA LEU A 195 -49.00 4.53 -9.72
C LEU A 195 -48.98 4.84 -8.22
N SER A 196 -50.05 5.41 -7.70
CA SER A 196 -50.23 5.64 -6.27
C SER A 196 -51.41 4.87 -5.71
N TYR A 197 -51.26 4.34 -4.48
CA TYR A 197 -52.35 3.69 -3.80
C TYR A 197 -53.13 4.75 -2.98
N ASP A 198 -54.38 4.92 -3.33
CA ASP A 198 -55.27 5.80 -2.56
C ASP A 198 -55.88 5.00 -1.41
N SER A 199 -55.47 5.32 -0.20
CA SER A 199 -55.92 4.66 1.03
C SER A 199 -57.37 4.95 1.37
N VAL A 200 -57.97 5.99 0.81
CA VAL A 200 -59.35 6.36 1.06
C VAL A 200 -60.30 5.56 0.17
N SER A 201 -59.96 5.38 -1.09
CA SER A 201 -60.75 4.59 -2.03
C SER A 201 -60.37 3.12 -2.08
N GLY A 202 -59.25 2.74 -1.48
CA GLY A 202 -58.71 1.37 -1.53
C GLY A 202 -58.26 0.91 -2.91
N LYS A 203 -58.01 1.80 -3.83
CA LYS A 203 -57.67 1.51 -5.22
C LYS A 203 -56.35 2.14 -5.63
N TYR A 204 -55.69 1.49 -6.57
CA TYR A 204 -54.56 2.09 -7.26
C TYR A 204 -55.01 3.09 -8.29
N VAL A 205 -54.52 4.31 -8.17
CA VAL A 205 -54.79 5.42 -9.10
C VAL A 205 -53.56 5.63 -9.97
N VAL A 206 -53.74 5.57 -11.25
CA VAL A 206 -52.70 5.89 -12.25
C VAL A 206 -52.83 7.38 -12.54
N SER A 207 -51.83 8.15 -12.11
CA SER A 207 -51.68 9.53 -12.57
C SER A 207 -50.94 9.48 -13.91
N GLY A 208 -51.62 9.86 -14.99
CA GLY A 208 -51.02 9.88 -16.32
C GLY A 208 -49.82 10.82 -16.44
N PRO A 209 -49.05 10.77 -17.50
CA PRO A 209 -47.96 11.72 -17.71
C PRO A 209 -48.55 13.13 -17.69
N SER A 210 -47.94 14.01 -16.90
CA SER A 210 -48.35 15.42 -16.78
C SER A 210 -47.23 16.33 -17.26
N GLU A 211 -47.62 17.48 -17.83
CA GLU A 211 -46.64 18.53 -18.12
C GLU A 211 -46.10 19.09 -16.81
N GLY A 212 -44.76 19.03 -16.67
CA GLY A 212 -44.03 19.66 -15.57
C GLY A 212 -43.25 20.87 -16.07
N VAL A 213 -42.57 21.51 -15.19
CA VAL A 213 -41.64 22.60 -15.55
C VAL A 213 -40.28 21.96 -15.88
N GLU A 214 -39.78 22.29 -17.06
CA GLU A 214 -38.40 21.92 -17.40
C GLU A 214 -37.43 22.58 -16.40
N SER A 215 -36.51 21.80 -15.85
CA SER A 215 -35.50 22.32 -14.95
C SER A 215 -34.11 21.85 -15.32
N ASN A 216 -33.21 22.82 -15.41
CA ASN A 216 -31.80 22.63 -15.65
C ASN A 216 -31.04 23.14 -14.42
N ARG A 217 -30.50 22.22 -13.63
CA ARG A 217 -29.89 22.56 -12.32
C ARG A 217 -28.44 22.07 -12.30
N LEU A 218 -27.52 22.98 -11.97
CA LEU A 218 -26.16 22.68 -11.62
C LEU A 218 -25.97 22.78 -10.11
N THR A 219 -25.63 21.71 -9.47
CA THR A 219 -25.27 21.68 -8.05
C THR A 219 -23.76 21.52 -7.92
N VAL A 220 -23.13 22.46 -7.25
CA VAL A 220 -21.69 22.51 -7.05
C VAL A 220 -21.41 22.53 -5.56
N GLY A 221 -20.59 21.60 -5.07
CA GLY A 221 -20.23 21.55 -3.66
C GLY A 221 -20.45 20.18 -3.02
N SER A 222 -20.75 20.18 -1.75
CA SER A 222 -20.87 18.98 -0.95
C SER A 222 -22.15 18.98 -0.10
N SER A 223 -22.54 17.80 0.35
CA SER A 223 -23.67 17.60 1.28
C SER A 223 -23.18 17.32 2.69
N SER A 224 -24.10 17.26 3.65
CA SER A 224 -23.82 16.83 5.01
C SER A 224 -23.26 15.40 5.08
N ALA A 225 -23.61 14.55 4.11
CA ALA A 225 -23.10 13.18 4.01
C ALA A 225 -21.65 13.12 3.46
N ASN A 226 -21.33 14.07 2.56
CA ASN A 226 -20.00 14.21 1.96
C ASN A 226 -19.55 15.67 2.10
N PRO A 227 -19.03 16.09 3.24
CA PRO A 227 -18.62 17.46 3.48
C PRO A 227 -17.40 17.85 2.64
N THR A 228 -17.32 19.14 2.29
CA THR A 228 -16.18 19.71 1.55
C THR A 228 -14.87 19.52 2.32
N LEU A 229 -14.94 19.69 3.63
CA LEU A 229 -13.83 19.45 4.54
C LEU A 229 -14.35 18.64 5.73
N ARG A 230 -13.69 17.55 6.04
CA ARG A 230 -13.98 16.70 7.21
C ARG A 230 -12.69 16.41 7.95
N VAL A 231 -12.74 16.58 9.24
CA VAL A 231 -11.67 16.24 10.17
C VAL A 231 -12.21 15.18 11.10
N GLU A 232 -11.52 14.05 11.16
CA GLU A 232 -11.86 12.94 12.04
C GLU A 232 -10.69 12.61 12.96
N ARG A 233 -11.00 12.26 14.20
CA ARG A 233 -10.02 11.76 15.15
C ARG A 233 -10.63 10.72 16.06
N SER A 234 -10.00 9.56 16.12
CA SER A 234 -10.28 8.54 17.13
C SER A 234 -9.40 8.80 18.36
N LEU A 235 -10.01 8.86 19.52
CA LEU A 235 -9.30 9.12 20.77
C LEU A 235 -8.93 7.80 21.46
N ALA A 236 -7.83 7.80 22.18
CA ALA A 236 -7.39 6.66 22.97
C ALA A 236 -8.39 6.24 24.08
N THR A 237 -9.42 7.03 24.34
CA THR A 237 -10.53 6.73 25.24
C THR A 237 -11.72 6.05 24.58
N ALA A 238 -11.59 5.63 23.33
CA ALA A 238 -12.65 5.16 22.45
C ALA A 238 -13.64 6.26 22.00
N GLY A 239 -13.35 7.53 22.29
CA GLY A 239 -14.13 8.65 21.78
C GLY A 239 -13.83 8.92 20.30
N GLN A 240 -14.81 9.46 19.59
CA GLN A 240 -14.65 9.89 18.21
C GLN A 240 -15.04 11.36 18.08
N LEU A 241 -14.17 12.12 17.47
CA LEU A 241 -14.38 13.50 17.12
C LEU A 241 -14.54 13.61 15.61
N LEU A 242 -15.61 14.25 15.17
CA LEU A 242 -15.86 14.57 13.77
C LEU A 242 -16.24 16.03 13.66
N ALA A 243 -15.50 16.76 12.85
CA ALA A 243 -15.83 18.13 12.47
C ALA A 243 -15.95 18.21 10.95
N GLY A 244 -17.04 18.76 10.45
CA GLY A 244 -17.28 18.83 9.02
C GLY A 244 -17.80 20.20 8.60
N PHE A 245 -17.38 20.64 7.43
CA PHE A 245 -17.89 21.82 6.75
C PHE A 245 -18.37 21.43 5.35
N ALA A 246 -19.62 21.68 5.08
CA ALA A 246 -20.25 21.46 3.78
C ALA A 246 -20.70 22.78 3.18
N ASN A 247 -20.43 22.98 1.91
CA ASN A 247 -20.88 24.14 1.17
C ASN A 247 -21.46 23.68 -0.18
N SER A 248 -22.66 24.13 -0.48
CA SER A 248 -23.40 23.78 -1.69
C SER A 248 -23.92 25.02 -2.38
N PHE A 249 -23.66 25.12 -3.66
CA PHE A 249 -24.22 26.14 -4.55
C PHE A 249 -25.11 25.45 -5.58
N VAL A 250 -26.30 25.95 -5.73
CA VAL A 250 -27.27 25.46 -6.71
C VAL A 250 -27.57 26.59 -7.68
N PHE A 251 -27.37 26.35 -8.95
CA PHE A 251 -27.68 27.25 -10.06
C PHE A 251 -28.82 26.63 -10.86
N GLU A 252 -29.95 27.36 -10.96
CA GLU A 252 -31.10 26.99 -11.76
C GLU A 252 -31.07 27.81 -13.06
N PHE A 253 -31.05 27.14 -14.20
CA PHE A 253 -30.97 27.79 -15.52
C PHE A 253 -32.32 27.82 -16.26
N SER A 254 -33.35 27.20 -15.71
CA SER A 254 -34.68 27.15 -16.32
C SER A 254 -35.66 28.01 -15.51
N GLY A 255 -36.29 28.97 -16.16
CA GLY A 255 -37.42 29.67 -15.61
C GLY A 255 -37.15 30.83 -14.63
N GLY A 256 -35.93 31.26 -14.53
CA GLY A 256 -35.48 32.39 -13.71
C GLY A 256 -34.12 32.12 -13.10
N ASP A 257 -33.20 33.07 -13.20
CA ASP A 257 -31.84 32.98 -12.68
C ASP A 257 -31.83 32.88 -11.14
N ALA A 258 -32.22 31.73 -10.61
CA ALA A 258 -32.23 31.50 -9.17
C ALA A 258 -30.93 30.84 -8.74
N THR A 259 -30.25 31.45 -7.80
CA THR A 259 -29.04 30.85 -7.16
C THR A 259 -29.36 30.63 -5.68
N LEU A 260 -29.02 29.45 -5.20
CA LEU A 260 -29.12 29.10 -3.79
C LEU A 260 -27.73 28.69 -3.29
N SER A 261 -27.29 29.30 -2.21
CA SER A 261 -26.12 28.85 -1.49
C SER A 261 -26.48 28.38 -0.09
N SER A 262 -25.91 27.26 0.32
CA SER A 262 -26.10 26.72 1.66
C SER A 262 -24.76 26.28 2.22
N SER A 263 -24.47 26.70 3.44
CA SER A 263 -23.27 26.29 4.17
C SER A 263 -23.69 25.67 5.49
N LEU A 264 -23.08 24.52 5.79
CA LEU A 264 -23.34 23.78 7.02
C LEU A 264 -22.01 23.45 7.70
N ALA A 265 -21.87 23.81 8.95
CA ALA A 265 -20.80 23.33 9.81
C ALA A 265 -21.40 22.38 10.85
N ASN A 266 -20.81 21.21 11.00
CA ASN A 266 -21.20 20.23 11.99
C ASN A 266 -20.01 19.84 12.86
N PHE A 267 -20.31 19.58 14.12
CA PHE A 267 -19.36 19.08 15.09
C PHE A 267 -20.03 17.96 15.87
N VAL A 268 -19.42 16.79 15.85
CA VAL A 268 -19.94 15.61 16.54
C VAL A 268 -18.85 15.03 17.41
N PHE A 269 -19.16 14.86 18.69
CA PHE A 269 -18.31 14.14 19.63
C PHE A 269 -19.12 12.99 20.21
N VAL A 270 -18.61 11.79 20.05
CA VAL A 270 -19.24 10.57 20.58
C VAL A 270 -18.24 9.91 21.54
N GLN A 271 -18.63 9.74 22.78
CA GLN A 271 -17.86 9.04 23.80
C GLN A 271 -18.68 7.86 24.34
N PRO A 272 -18.28 6.61 24.08
CA PRO A 272 -18.87 5.45 24.76
C PRO A 272 -18.65 5.55 26.27
N LEU A 273 -19.69 5.28 27.06
CA LEU A 273 -19.63 5.38 28.53
C LEU A 273 -19.61 4.04 29.24
N LEU A 274 -20.12 2.98 28.58
CA LEU A 274 -20.26 1.64 29.14
C LEU A 274 -19.49 0.61 28.30
N ARG A 275 -20.21 -0.18 27.51
CA ARG A 275 -19.62 -1.20 26.65
C ARG A 275 -18.84 -0.53 25.52
N GLY A 276 -17.56 -0.91 25.37
CA GLY A 276 -16.68 -0.33 24.37
C GLY A 276 -15.96 0.96 24.82
N ALA A 277 -16.17 1.41 26.06
CA ALA A 277 -15.47 2.54 26.64
C ALA A 277 -14.15 2.11 27.29
N GLY A 278 -13.22 3.05 27.33
CA GLY A 278 -11.96 2.89 28.07
C GLY A 278 -10.76 2.73 27.15
N ARG A 279 -9.62 3.11 27.69
CA ARG A 279 -8.36 3.12 26.96
C ARG A 279 -7.91 1.72 26.53
N ASP A 280 -8.08 0.76 27.41
CA ASP A 280 -7.62 -0.61 27.16
C ASP A 280 -8.35 -1.25 26.00
N ILE A 281 -9.67 -0.98 25.88
CA ILE A 281 -10.49 -1.49 24.76
C ILE A 281 -10.15 -0.73 23.47
N ALA A 282 -9.99 0.57 23.54
CA ALA A 282 -9.67 1.41 22.37
C ALA A 282 -8.29 1.08 21.76
N LEU A 283 -7.33 0.70 22.60
CA LEU A 283 -5.96 0.40 22.20
C LEU A 283 -5.67 -1.11 22.09
N GLU A 284 -6.67 -1.98 22.21
CA GLU A 284 -6.47 -3.44 22.19
C GLU A 284 -5.85 -3.89 20.85
N GLU A 285 -6.35 -3.38 19.72
CA GLU A 285 -5.81 -3.70 18.39
C GLU A 285 -4.34 -3.26 18.28
N LEU A 286 -4.02 -2.03 18.65
CA LEU A 286 -2.63 -1.54 18.67
C LEU A 286 -1.74 -2.40 19.58
N THR A 287 -2.23 -2.75 20.77
CA THR A 287 -1.48 -3.60 21.72
C THR A 287 -1.24 -4.99 21.15
N ARG A 288 -2.23 -5.56 20.46
CA ARG A 288 -2.11 -6.86 19.78
C ARG A 288 -1.04 -6.81 18.70
N ASP A 289 -1.07 -5.78 17.85
CA ASP A 289 -0.13 -5.67 16.74
C ASP A 289 1.30 -5.36 17.22
N GLU A 290 1.46 -4.56 18.27
CA GLU A 290 2.77 -4.37 18.92
C GLU A 290 3.33 -5.67 19.51
N ARG A 291 2.49 -6.53 20.08
CA ARG A 291 2.89 -7.86 20.59
C ARG A 291 3.22 -8.81 19.46
N ALA A 292 2.45 -8.76 18.36
CA ALA A 292 2.71 -9.56 17.17
C ALA A 292 4.06 -9.18 16.54
N LEU A 293 4.35 -7.89 16.39
CA LEU A 293 5.64 -7.41 15.91
C LEU A 293 6.81 -7.90 16.79
N LEU A 294 6.68 -7.80 18.11
CA LEU A 294 7.71 -8.31 19.03
C LEU A 294 7.89 -9.83 18.89
N GLY A 295 6.79 -10.58 18.71
CA GLY A 295 6.83 -12.01 18.41
C GLY A 295 7.58 -12.30 17.11
N ASN A 296 7.29 -11.53 16.06
CA ASN A 296 7.93 -11.66 14.75
C ASN A 296 9.43 -11.29 14.77
N LEU A 297 9.84 -10.29 15.56
CA LEU A 297 11.27 -9.99 15.76
C LEU A 297 12.02 -11.18 16.37
N ARG A 298 11.43 -11.82 17.38
CA ARG A 298 12.01 -13.02 18.00
C ARG A 298 12.04 -14.21 17.04
N ALA A 299 10.96 -14.41 16.29
CA ALA A 299 10.87 -15.46 15.28
C ALA A 299 11.90 -15.26 14.17
N TYR A 300 12.14 -14.02 13.74
CA TYR A 300 13.16 -13.70 12.77
C TYR A 300 14.58 -13.98 13.29
N GLY A 301 14.87 -13.65 14.55
CA GLY A 301 16.14 -14.02 15.18
C GLY A 301 16.37 -15.53 15.22
N GLN A 302 15.34 -16.32 15.55
CA GLN A 302 15.40 -17.79 15.51
C GLN A 302 15.52 -18.31 14.08
N PHE A 303 14.79 -17.73 13.14
CA PHE A 303 14.87 -18.08 11.72
C PHE A 303 16.29 -17.91 11.19
N ARG A 304 16.97 -16.81 11.47
CA ARG A 304 18.35 -16.59 11.02
C ARG A 304 19.31 -17.68 11.50
N GLN A 305 19.16 -18.13 12.75
CA GLN A 305 19.97 -19.23 13.30
C GLN A 305 19.62 -20.55 12.61
N GLY A 306 18.33 -20.84 12.42
CA GLY A 306 17.86 -22.03 11.71
C GLY A 306 18.25 -22.03 10.23
N PHE A 307 18.26 -20.86 9.59
CA PHE A 307 18.66 -20.71 8.20
C PHE A 307 20.13 -21.05 7.97
N TYR A 308 21.01 -20.63 8.90
CA TYR A 308 22.42 -21.05 8.86
C TYR A 308 22.56 -22.58 8.91
N THR A 309 21.88 -23.24 9.83
CA THR A 309 21.92 -24.70 9.94
C THR A 309 21.30 -25.38 8.73
N GLN A 310 20.24 -24.82 8.16
CA GLN A 310 19.63 -25.33 6.93
C GLN A 310 20.60 -25.30 5.75
N VAL A 311 21.31 -24.20 5.57
CA VAL A 311 22.32 -24.08 4.49
C VAL A 311 23.50 -25.01 4.75
N ALA A 312 23.99 -25.09 5.98
CA ALA A 312 25.17 -25.87 6.31
C ALA A 312 24.92 -27.40 6.22
N ILE A 313 23.84 -27.89 6.81
CA ILE A 313 23.60 -29.34 6.97
C ILE A 313 22.31 -29.85 6.32
N GLY A 314 21.47 -28.95 5.76
CA GLY A 314 20.24 -29.32 5.07
C GLY A 314 19.07 -29.72 5.96
N GLU A 315 19.18 -29.55 7.27
CA GLU A 315 18.05 -29.79 8.16
C GLU A 315 17.02 -28.68 8.07
N SER A 316 15.74 -29.03 8.27
CA SER A 316 14.63 -28.09 8.19
C SER A 316 14.82 -26.94 9.17
N GLY A 317 14.79 -25.75 8.64
CA GLY A 317 14.94 -24.53 9.41
C GLY A 317 13.78 -24.30 10.38
N VAL A 318 13.95 -23.33 11.24
CA VAL A 318 12.93 -22.86 12.18
C VAL A 318 11.95 -21.95 11.43
N SER A 319 10.66 -22.01 11.80
CA SER A 319 9.65 -21.08 11.26
C SER A 319 10.01 -19.64 11.59
N GLY A 320 9.95 -18.78 10.60
CA GLY A 320 10.21 -17.35 10.75
C GLY A 320 8.97 -16.55 11.14
N PRO A 321 9.01 -15.21 10.97
CA PRO A 321 7.89 -14.30 11.16
C PRO A 321 6.62 -14.74 10.44
N GLN A 322 5.46 -14.45 11.02
CA GLN A 322 4.15 -14.80 10.48
C GLN A 322 3.20 -13.61 10.59
N ARG A 323 2.35 -13.41 9.60
CA ARG A 323 1.31 -12.38 9.58
C ARG A 323 -0.06 -13.02 9.41
N GLY A 324 -1.00 -12.63 10.28
CA GLY A 324 -2.43 -12.89 10.05
C GLY A 324 -2.88 -14.35 10.00
N GLY A 325 -2.27 -15.24 10.79
CA GLY A 325 -2.75 -16.64 10.92
C GLY A 325 -2.49 -17.52 9.69
N GLN A 326 -1.86 -17.04 8.67
CA GLN A 326 -1.31 -17.86 7.60
C GLN A 326 0.04 -18.40 8.04
N SER A 327 0.01 -19.55 8.69
CA SER A 327 1.21 -20.40 8.75
C SER A 327 1.48 -20.89 7.34
N THR A 328 2.26 -20.15 6.60
CA THR A 328 2.91 -20.71 5.42
C THR A 328 4.00 -21.63 5.97
N PHE A 329 3.60 -22.82 6.38
CA PHE A 329 4.54 -23.91 6.48
C PHE A 329 5.00 -24.17 5.05
N ILE A 330 6.05 -23.51 4.63
CA ILE A 330 6.90 -24.10 3.62
C ILE A 330 7.55 -25.28 4.36
N GLN A 331 6.78 -26.34 4.45
CA GLN A 331 7.31 -27.64 4.68
C GLN A 331 8.14 -27.93 3.43
N VAL A 332 9.41 -27.52 3.45
CA VAL A 332 10.36 -28.12 2.54
C VAL A 332 10.25 -29.61 2.90
N ALA A 333 9.48 -30.32 2.09
CA ALA A 333 9.38 -31.75 2.21
C ALA A 333 10.82 -32.24 2.17
N SER A 334 11.35 -32.64 3.32
CA SER A 334 12.49 -33.51 3.40
C SER A 334 12.04 -34.86 2.82
N GLY A 335 11.84 -34.85 1.48
CA GLY A 335 11.67 -36.06 0.71
C GLY A 335 12.93 -36.90 0.94
N ALA A 336 12.74 -38.13 1.28
CA ALA A 336 13.81 -39.13 1.33
C ALA A 336 14.65 -39.01 0.03
N GLY A 337 15.87 -38.44 0.13
CA GLY A 337 16.73 -38.12 -1.01
C GLY A 337 17.09 -36.64 -1.15
N GLY A 338 16.68 -35.77 -0.23
CA GLY A 338 17.09 -34.36 -0.24
C GLY A 338 18.59 -34.22 0.00
N ILE A 339 19.25 -33.50 -0.88
CA ILE A 339 20.62 -33.05 -0.72
C ILE A 339 20.71 -32.28 0.59
N GLY A 340 21.49 -32.76 1.56
CA GLY A 340 21.61 -32.16 2.88
C GLY A 340 22.53 -30.95 2.88
N GLY A 341 22.09 -29.81 2.36
CA GLY A 341 22.87 -28.57 2.36
C GLY A 341 24.28 -28.71 1.81
N TYR A 342 25.20 -27.89 2.30
CA TYR A 342 26.61 -27.93 1.89
C TYR A 342 27.28 -29.29 2.18
N ILE A 343 27.02 -29.91 3.33
CA ILE A 343 27.57 -31.23 3.69
C ILE A 343 27.05 -32.31 2.75
N GLY A 344 25.74 -32.25 2.37
CA GLY A 344 25.19 -33.20 1.39
C GLY A 344 25.88 -33.11 0.02
N LEU A 345 26.16 -31.91 -0.43
CA LEU A 345 26.88 -31.67 -1.67
C LEU A 345 28.30 -32.28 -1.65
N LEU A 346 28.99 -32.22 -0.51
CA LEU A 346 30.28 -32.89 -0.33
C LEU A 346 30.16 -34.43 -0.36
N GLN A 347 29.08 -34.98 0.23
CA GLN A 347 28.80 -36.41 0.19
C GLN A 347 28.53 -36.90 -1.23
N ASP A 348 27.74 -36.14 -1.99
CA ASP A 348 27.45 -36.46 -3.39
C ASP A 348 28.71 -36.43 -4.26
N LEU A 349 29.58 -35.44 -4.06
CA LEU A 349 30.90 -35.38 -4.74
C LEU A 349 31.79 -36.59 -4.39
N GLN A 350 31.79 -37.01 -3.14
CA GLN A 350 32.56 -38.19 -2.72
C GLN A 350 31.97 -39.46 -3.32
N GLN A 351 30.66 -39.62 -3.38
CA GLN A 351 30.01 -40.75 -4.04
C GLN A 351 30.31 -40.78 -5.55
N LEU A 352 30.31 -39.63 -6.21
CA LEU A 352 30.66 -39.54 -7.63
C LEU A 352 32.09 -39.95 -7.88
N ARG A 353 33.05 -39.52 -7.06
CA ARG A 353 34.46 -39.96 -7.15
C ARG A 353 34.60 -41.47 -6.91
N ASN A 354 33.95 -41.98 -5.87
CA ASN A 354 33.97 -43.44 -5.61
C ASN A 354 33.36 -44.24 -6.77
N SER A 355 32.35 -43.71 -7.43
CA SER A 355 31.75 -44.34 -8.61
C SER A 355 32.68 -44.31 -9.82
N GLN A 356 33.44 -43.23 -9.99
CA GLN A 356 34.44 -43.12 -11.06
C GLN A 356 35.63 -44.07 -10.83
N ASP A 357 36.09 -44.22 -9.58
CA ASP A 357 37.19 -45.10 -9.22
C ASP A 357 36.81 -46.60 -9.31
N ASN A 358 35.53 -46.94 -9.29
CA ASN A 358 35.01 -48.29 -9.42
C ASN A 358 34.64 -48.70 -10.86
N LEU A 359 34.78 -47.81 -11.84
CA LEU A 359 34.63 -48.06 -13.26
C LEU A 359 35.96 -48.41 -13.91
#